data_6ed3715ec0827e1f4cbc957c86b1fc1e
#
_entry.id   6ed3715ec0827e1f4cbc957c86b1fc1e
#
_cell.length_a   1.000
_cell.length_b   1.000
_cell.length_c   1.000
_cell.angle_alpha   90.00
_cell.angle_beta   90.00
_cell.angle_gamma   90.00
#
_symmetry.space_group_name_H-M   'P 1'
#
loop_
_entity.id
_entity.type
_entity.pdbx_description
1 polymer ?
#
loop_
_entity_poly.entity_id
_entity_poly.type
_entity_poly.pdbx_seq_one_letter_code
_entity_poly.pdbx_strand_id
1 'polypeptide(L)'
;MQLALPSDVKQQLTFLLAEVRSQLQNLKLLLDAPSAALTRAITERSGHSYNLKQRTHVRCLKAFSDNERFDPQSLRAAGDLADELERIASLCRDAARELQHLKYRQLIHAHRYDKRLDQVQKSIQLIDQVIETSSARNALKIGKLKNKLARFYKKARKAHLSALKTHRHTEELISSLFIARYILDMGTALTNISEALLAVLLGQPMNLKQFLSLRAMVSSLGHSEWDSLSLETIAETRSGSSISAISHEDDRLIGVLKEGASRKVQEERRGLERWNEIIPGIAPQILSQHHKGSSGALIIEHLPGKTLEHLVLMKQQYELNQAMTQMCKMLPKIWTSTKQNQKVSARYIQQLRKRLPAVLTIHPEFEAFVTPKGKPKRPTLKELLARTALVDEKYPAPFAVYIHGDFNLDNVLYDNQEAQLRFIDLHRSGYMDYVQDVTVFMVSGLRLPLFDPESRHIIANIGSQLYEMAADFAKAQQDHHFNKRMALGLGRSLITSTRFILDESHANALYEKGFYLLEHVLQHQDSKDYQLPLKEILNV
;
A
#
# COMPACT_ATOMS: atom_id res chain seq x y z
N MET A 1 -19.98 -11.69 -0.36
CA MET A 1 -19.87 -12.48 0.90
C MET A 1 -20.92 -12.03 1.91
N GLN A 2 -21.45 -12.95 2.74
CA GLN A 2 -22.37 -12.62 3.80
C GLN A 2 -21.62 -12.44 5.13
N LEU A 3 -22.03 -11.47 5.93
CA LEU A 3 -21.52 -11.30 7.30
C LEU A 3 -22.07 -12.43 8.18
N ALA A 4 -21.33 -13.52 8.28
CA ALA A 4 -21.70 -14.68 9.10
C ALA A 4 -21.02 -14.57 10.47
N LEU A 5 -21.83 -14.37 11.53
CA LEU A 5 -21.36 -14.27 12.92
C LEU A 5 -21.94 -15.40 13.77
N PRO A 6 -21.16 -15.95 14.73
CA PRO A 6 -21.69 -16.82 15.77
C PRO A 6 -22.84 -16.17 16.52
N SER A 7 -23.83 -16.96 16.91
CA SER A 7 -25.05 -16.46 17.60
C SER A 7 -24.73 -15.68 18.88
N ASP A 8 -23.74 -16.13 19.62
CA ASP A 8 -23.29 -15.51 20.86
C ASP A 8 -22.50 -14.18 20.63
N VAL A 9 -21.73 -14.07 19.55
CA VAL A 9 -21.10 -12.81 19.13
C VAL A 9 -22.17 -11.81 18.69
N LYS A 10 -23.13 -12.25 17.86
CA LYS A 10 -24.26 -11.43 17.42
C LYS A 10 -25.05 -10.91 18.60
N GLN A 11 -25.30 -11.75 19.62
CA GLN A 11 -26.00 -11.37 20.84
C GLN A 11 -25.25 -10.25 21.61
N GLN A 12 -23.93 -10.37 21.79
CA GLN A 12 -23.14 -9.34 22.49
C GLN A 12 -23.16 -8.01 21.73
N LEU A 13 -23.03 -8.04 20.40
CA LEU A 13 -23.15 -6.83 19.58
C LEU A 13 -24.54 -6.19 19.69
N THR A 14 -25.62 -6.98 19.73
CA THR A 14 -27.00 -6.50 19.92
C THR A 14 -27.13 -5.78 21.25
N PHE A 15 -26.57 -6.32 22.34
CA PHE A 15 -26.58 -5.65 23.64
C PHE A 15 -25.79 -4.35 23.62
N LEU A 16 -24.60 -4.33 22.97
CA LEU A 16 -23.80 -3.14 22.89
C LEU A 16 -24.47 -2.05 22.02
N LEU A 17 -25.11 -2.42 20.92
CA LEU A 17 -25.93 -1.51 20.12
C LEU A 17 -27.10 -0.91 20.90
N ALA A 18 -27.80 -1.72 21.69
CA ALA A 18 -28.88 -1.25 22.57
C ALA A 18 -28.35 -0.26 23.61
N GLU A 19 -27.21 -0.54 24.23
CA GLU A 19 -26.55 0.35 25.19
C GLU A 19 -26.19 1.70 24.55
N VAL A 20 -25.54 1.70 23.38
CA VAL A 20 -25.15 2.93 22.66
C VAL A 20 -26.39 3.76 22.29
N ARG A 21 -27.47 3.11 21.85
CA ARG A 21 -28.75 3.79 21.57
C ARG A 21 -29.35 4.45 22.80
N SER A 22 -29.31 3.76 23.94
CA SER A 22 -29.79 4.29 25.23
C SER A 22 -28.98 5.51 25.64
N GLN A 23 -27.64 5.46 25.54
CA GLN A 23 -26.78 6.59 25.87
C GLN A 23 -26.99 7.79 24.93
N LEU A 24 -27.14 7.58 23.62
CA LEU A 24 -27.44 8.63 22.65
C LEU A 24 -28.83 9.27 22.95
N GLN A 25 -29.81 8.48 23.29
CA GLN A 25 -31.15 8.98 23.65
C GLN A 25 -31.08 9.84 24.93
N ASN A 26 -30.38 9.35 25.97
CA ASN A 26 -30.21 10.11 27.21
C ASN A 26 -29.41 11.40 26.98
N LEU A 27 -28.40 11.36 26.12
CA LEU A 27 -27.61 12.57 25.75
C LEU A 27 -28.52 13.59 25.03
N LYS A 28 -29.41 13.17 24.15
CA LYS A 28 -30.40 14.05 23.50
C LYS A 28 -31.33 14.70 24.52
N LEU A 29 -31.89 13.92 25.44
CA LEU A 29 -32.73 14.46 26.51
C LEU A 29 -31.96 15.44 27.40
N LEU A 30 -30.68 15.14 27.67
CA LEU A 30 -29.81 16.04 28.44
C LEU A 30 -29.47 17.33 27.68
N LEU A 31 -29.45 17.33 26.35
CA LEU A 31 -29.33 18.56 25.54
C LEU A 31 -30.55 19.47 25.71
N ASP A 32 -31.75 18.89 25.82
CA ASP A 32 -33.00 19.65 25.95
C ASP A 32 -33.19 20.20 27.37
N ALA A 33 -32.93 19.38 28.40
CA ALA A 33 -33.12 19.76 29.78
C ALA A 33 -31.99 19.23 30.70
N PRO A 34 -31.43 20.07 31.62
CA PRO A 34 -30.45 19.62 32.61
C PRO A 34 -31.09 18.58 33.53
N SER A 35 -30.37 17.47 33.75
CA SER A 35 -30.80 16.42 34.66
C SER A 35 -29.62 15.68 35.25
N ALA A 36 -29.44 15.80 36.57
CA ALA A 36 -28.42 15.03 37.27
C ALA A 36 -28.63 13.50 37.14
N ALA A 37 -29.89 13.07 37.07
CA ALA A 37 -30.23 11.67 36.87
C ALA A 37 -29.82 11.17 35.49
N LEU A 38 -30.10 11.94 34.42
CA LEU A 38 -29.64 11.60 33.05
C LEU A 38 -28.13 11.61 32.93
N THR A 39 -27.47 12.60 33.55
CA THR A 39 -26.01 12.65 33.53
C THR A 39 -25.38 11.41 34.17
N ARG A 40 -25.88 11.01 35.37
CA ARG A 40 -25.45 9.77 36.02
C ARG A 40 -25.75 8.54 35.17
N ALA A 41 -26.96 8.45 34.61
CA ALA A 41 -27.36 7.36 33.73
C ALA A 41 -26.44 7.19 32.50
N ILE A 42 -25.74 8.24 32.05
CA ILE A 42 -24.77 8.18 30.98
C ILE A 42 -23.36 7.86 31.53
N THR A 43 -22.91 8.60 32.56
CA THR A 43 -21.50 8.56 33.02
C THR A 43 -21.15 7.30 33.82
N GLU A 44 -22.09 6.74 34.57
CA GLU A 44 -21.88 5.56 35.43
C GLU A 44 -21.90 4.23 34.65
N ARG A 45 -22.26 4.26 33.36
CA ARG A 45 -22.32 3.04 32.53
C ARG A 45 -21.01 2.70 31.79
N SER A 46 -19.90 3.35 32.12
CA SER A 46 -18.62 3.08 31.49
C SER A 46 -18.17 1.62 31.59
N GLY A 47 -18.28 1.02 32.78
CA GLY A 47 -17.94 -0.39 32.97
C GLY A 47 -18.85 -1.35 32.18
N HIS A 48 -20.13 -0.98 31.98
CA HIS A 48 -21.08 -1.84 31.26
C HIS A 48 -20.75 -1.92 29.77
N SER A 49 -20.58 -0.78 29.09
CA SER A 49 -20.18 -0.74 27.65
C SER A 49 -18.83 -1.40 27.42
N TYR A 50 -17.86 -1.14 28.31
CA TYR A 50 -16.54 -1.77 28.26
C TYR A 50 -16.62 -3.29 28.38
N ASN A 51 -17.39 -3.81 29.36
CA ASN A 51 -17.54 -5.25 29.54
C ASN A 51 -18.24 -5.94 28.37
N LEU A 52 -19.23 -5.29 27.73
CA LEU A 52 -19.87 -5.82 26.52
C LEU A 52 -18.87 -5.90 25.36
N LYS A 53 -18.05 -4.88 25.18
CA LYS A 53 -16.95 -4.90 24.21
C LYS A 53 -16.00 -6.07 24.49
N GLN A 54 -15.48 -6.21 25.71
CA GLN A 54 -14.56 -7.28 26.07
C GLN A 54 -15.15 -8.68 25.85
N ARG A 55 -16.43 -8.86 26.19
CA ARG A 55 -17.14 -10.13 25.94
C ARG A 55 -17.23 -10.43 24.44
N THR A 56 -17.45 -9.41 23.60
CA THR A 56 -17.47 -9.59 22.15
C THR A 56 -16.11 -10.10 21.67
N HIS A 57 -15.01 -9.46 22.07
CA HIS A 57 -13.65 -9.90 21.70
C HIS A 57 -13.34 -11.33 22.15
N VAL A 58 -13.65 -11.67 23.41
CA VAL A 58 -13.41 -13.02 23.94
C VAL A 58 -14.19 -14.08 23.14
N ARG A 59 -15.43 -13.78 22.76
CA ARG A 59 -16.25 -14.72 21.97
C ARG A 59 -15.75 -14.84 20.52
N CYS A 60 -15.29 -13.75 19.90
CA CYS A 60 -14.65 -13.79 18.58
C CYS A 60 -13.37 -14.66 18.62
N LEU A 61 -12.52 -14.49 19.64
CA LEU A 61 -11.32 -15.30 19.80
C LEU A 61 -11.64 -16.78 20.03
N LYS A 62 -12.66 -17.07 20.84
CA LYS A 62 -13.12 -18.45 21.08
C LYS A 62 -13.62 -19.09 19.78
N ALA A 63 -14.49 -18.42 19.03
CA ALA A 63 -15.00 -18.91 17.75
C ALA A 63 -13.90 -19.17 16.72
N PHE A 64 -12.84 -18.35 16.75
CA PHE A 64 -11.66 -18.54 15.92
C PHE A 64 -10.84 -19.79 16.33
N SER A 65 -10.71 -20.03 17.66
CA SER A 65 -9.93 -21.15 18.20
C SER A 65 -10.65 -22.49 18.08
N ASP A 66 -11.97 -22.51 18.19
CA ASP A 66 -12.78 -23.73 18.18
C ASP A 66 -12.98 -24.31 16.76
N ASN A 67 -12.24 -23.77 15.74
CA ASN A 67 -12.36 -24.17 14.34
C ASN A 67 -13.81 -24.12 13.80
N GLU A 68 -14.65 -23.29 14.42
CA GLU A 68 -15.99 -23.03 13.91
C GLU A 68 -15.88 -22.46 12.48
N ARG A 69 -16.78 -22.89 11.59
CA ARG A 69 -16.80 -22.53 10.15
C ARG A 69 -17.19 -21.05 9.91
N PHE A 70 -16.60 -20.13 10.68
CA PHE A 70 -16.81 -18.70 10.50
C PHE A 70 -15.63 -18.04 9.82
N ASP A 71 -15.93 -17.13 8.92
CA ASP A 71 -14.93 -16.34 8.23
C ASP A 71 -14.13 -15.45 9.22
N PRO A 72 -12.79 -15.56 9.27
CA PRO A 72 -11.97 -14.75 10.16
C PRO A 72 -12.16 -13.23 9.99
N GLN A 73 -12.50 -12.77 8.79
CA GLN A 73 -12.75 -11.35 8.53
C GLN A 73 -14.06 -10.90 9.17
N SER A 74 -15.09 -11.74 9.20
CA SER A 74 -16.36 -11.48 9.91
C SER A 74 -16.14 -11.35 11.41
N LEU A 75 -15.33 -12.23 12.02
CA LEU A 75 -14.99 -12.17 13.43
C LEU A 75 -14.15 -10.92 13.78
N ARG A 76 -13.19 -10.58 12.94
CA ARG A 76 -12.42 -9.35 13.07
C ARG A 76 -13.32 -8.11 13.00
N ALA A 77 -14.20 -8.03 12.00
CA ALA A 77 -15.13 -6.92 11.87
C ALA A 77 -16.05 -6.78 13.08
N ALA A 78 -16.51 -7.90 13.69
CA ALA A 78 -17.28 -7.87 14.91
C ALA A 78 -16.50 -7.24 16.08
N GLY A 79 -15.21 -7.54 16.20
CA GLY A 79 -14.32 -6.90 17.17
C GLY A 79 -14.18 -5.40 16.91
N ASP A 80 -13.89 -5.00 15.66
CA ASP A 80 -13.78 -3.60 15.25
C ASP A 80 -15.09 -2.83 15.49
N LEU A 81 -16.24 -3.44 15.23
CA LEU A 81 -17.56 -2.88 15.56
C LEU A 81 -17.70 -2.64 17.05
N ALA A 82 -17.31 -3.60 17.90
CA ALA A 82 -17.41 -3.48 19.34
C ALA A 82 -16.54 -2.35 19.89
N ASP A 83 -15.33 -2.18 19.36
CA ASP A 83 -14.43 -1.08 19.73
C ASP A 83 -15.03 0.28 19.38
N GLU A 84 -15.52 0.46 18.16
CA GLU A 84 -16.06 1.75 17.72
C GLU A 84 -17.43 2.07 18.34
N LEU A 85 -18.25 1.06 18.66
CA LEU A 85 -19.49 1.26 19.42
C LEU A 85 -19.21 1.71 20.86
N GLU A 86 -18.24 1.07 21.54
CA GLU A 86 -17.82 1.52 22.88
C GLU A 86 -17.22 2.93 22.83
N ARG A 87 -16.48 3.26 21.79
CA ARG A 87 -15.97 4.62 21.55
C ARG A 87 -17.10 5.64 21.41
N ILE A 88 -18.19 5.33 20.70
CA ILE A 88 -19.37 6.20 20.63
C ILE A 88 -20.00 6.37 22.02
N ALA A 89 -20.11 5.31 22.81
CA ALA A 89 -20.58 5.38 24.19
C ALA A 89 -19.67 6.28 25.06
N SER A 90 -18.35 6.16 24.92
CA SER A 90 -17.40 7.06 25.61
C SER A 90 -17.59 8.52 25.22
N LEU A 91 -17.75 8.81 23.93
CA LEU A 91 -18.01 10.17 23.45
C LEU A 91 -19.36 10.73 23.96
N CYS A 92 -20.36 9.89 24.20
CA CYS A 92 -21.60 10.31 24.87
C CYS A 92 -21.32 10.73 26.32
N ARG A 93 -20.49 9.98 27.06
CA ARG A 93 -20.10 10.32 28.45
C ARG A 93 -19.32 11.62 28.50
N ASP A 94 -18.37 11.84 27.59
CA ASP A 94 -17.59 13.07 27.52
C ASP A 94 -18.47 14.28 27.19
N ALA A 95 -19.39 14.14 26.22
CA ALA A 95 -20.37 15.16 25.90
C ALA A 95 -21.31 15.47 27.07
N ALA A 96 -21.71 14.46 27.85
CA ALA A 96 -22.56 14.64 29.03
C ALA A 96 -21.82 15.44 30.14
N ARG A 97 -20.52 15.20 30.33
CA ARG A 97 -19.69 15.98 31.28
C ARG A 97 -19.62 17.45 30.86
N GLU A 98 -19.35 17.74 29.61
CA GLU A 98 -19.30 19.12 29.09
C GLU A 98 -20.66 19.83 29.22
N LEU A 99 -21.78 19.10 29.06
CA LEU A 99 -23.12 19.65 29.21
C LEU A 99 -23.44 20.13 30.66
N GLN A 100 -22.73 19.63 31.69
CA GLN A 100 -22.87 20.10 33.06
C GLN A 100 -22.34 21.53 33.25
N HIS A 101 -21.35 21.95 32.47
CA HIS A 101 -20.76 23.27 32.54
C HIS A 101 -21.55 24.32 31.76
N LEU A 102 -22.58 23.93 31.00
CA LEU A 102 -23.35 24.84 30.16
C LEU A 102 -24.52 25.46 30.91
N LYS A 103 -24.40 26.70 31.29
CA LYS A 103 -25.46 27.52 31.86
C LYS A 103 -26.40 28.10 30.80
N TYR A 104 -25.83 28.50 29.65
CA TYR A 104 -26.56 29.08 28.51
C TYR A 104 -26.73 28.08 27.35
N ARG A 105 -27.86 27.36 27.35
CA ARG A 105 -28.16 26.30 26.36
C ARG A 105 -28.52 26.82 24.97
N GLN A 106 -28.86 28.10 24.85
CA GLN A 106 -29.15 28.73 23.56
C GLN A 106 -28.03 28.55 22.53
N LEU A 107 -26.77 28.43 22.98
CA LEU A 107 -25.61 28.16 22.12
C LEU A 107 -25.73 26.80 21.40
N ILE A 108 -26.31 25.79 22.06
CA ILE A 108 -26.49 24.44 21.51
C ILE A 108 -27.68 24.40 20.57
N HIS A 109 -28.79 25.02 20.95
CA HIS A 109 -30.03 25.05 20.16
C HIS A 109 -29.83 25.80 18.85
N ALA A 110 -29.08 26.93 18.87
CA ALA A 110 -28.79 27.74 17.69
C ALA A 110 -28.07 26.95 16.57
N HIS A 111 -27.28 25.93 16.93
CA HIS A 111 -26.51 25.09 15.99
C HIS A 111 -27.12 23.71 15.73
N ARG A 112 -28.28 23.40 16.35
CA ARG A 112 -29.03 22.17 16.12
C ARG A 112 -28.22 20.89 16.36
N TYR A 113 -27.59 20.79 17.51
CA TYR A 113 -26.84 19.60 17.95
C TYR A 113 -27.75 18.36 18.04
N ASP A 114 -29.00 18.54 18.52
CA ASP A 114 -30.07 17.55 18.54
C ASP A 114 -30.20 16.80 17.20
N LYS A 115 -30.35 17.57 16.12
CA LYS A 115 -30.45 17.02 14.77
C LYS A 115 -29.20 16.22 14.35
N ARG A 116 -28.02 16.53 14.89
CA ARG A 116 -26.78 15.78 14.58
C ARG A 116 -26.75 14.46 15.32
N LEU A 117 -27.19 14.44 16.58
CA LEU A 117 -27.35 13.19 17.34
C LEU A 117 -28.43 12.30 16.73
N ASP A 118 -29.54 12.85 16.21
CA ASP A 118 -30.53 12.08 15.44
C ASP A 118 -29.92 11.37 14.24
N GLN A 119 -29.04 12.06 13.51
CA GLN A 119 -28.34 11.47 12.37
C GLN A 119 -27.39 10.34 12.79
N VAL A 120 -26.69 10.49 13.93
CA VAL A 120 -25.85 9.44 14.51
C VAL A 120 -26.74 8.24 14.91
N GLN A 121 -27.82 8.47 15.63
CA GLN A 121 -28.75 7.42 16.09
C GLN A 121 -29.34 6.62 14.91
N LYS A 122 -29.76 7.31 13.83
CA LYS A 122 -30.23 6.65 12.60
C LYS A 122 -29.16 5.79 11.96
N SER A 123 -27.88 6.22 11.99
CA SER A 123 -26.77 5.42 11.45
C SER A 123 -26.48 4.19 12.30
N ILE A 124 -26.63 4.27 13.65
CA ILE A 124 -26.53 3.10 14.53
C ILE A 124 -27.64 2.07 14.23
N GLN A 125 -28.86 2.54 13.92
CA GLN A 125 -29.96 1.64 13.53
C GLN A 125 -29.70 0.90 12.22
N LEU A 126 -28.94 1.51 11.29
CA LEU A 126 -28.56 0.85 10.03
C LEU A 126 -27.57 -0.31 10.26
N ILE A 127 -26.79 -0.30 11.35
CA ILE A 127 -25.82 -1.36 11.64
C ILE A 127 -26.51 -2.71 11.79
N ASP A 128 -27.64 -2.79 12.53
CA ASP A 128 -28.40 -4.03 12.65
C ASP A 128 -28.83 -4.55 11.28
N GLN A 129 -29.35 -3.65 10.44
CA GLN A 129 -29.81 -4.02 9.10
C GLN A 129 -28.65 -4.56 8.25
N VAL A 130 -27.42 -4.01 8.38
CA VAL A 130 -26.27 -4.54 7.66
C VAL A 130 -25.87 -5.91 8.20
N ILE A 131 -25.89 -6.11 9.51
CA ILE A 131 -25.60 -7.42 10.14
C ILE A 131 -26.60 -8.50 9.68
N GLU A 132 -27.86 -8.11 9.45
CA GLU A 132 -28.92 -9.05 9.04
C GLU A 132 -28.96 -9.30 7.54
N THR A 133 -28.78 -8.25 6.73
CA THR A 133 -29.02 -8.29 5.28
C THR A 133 -27.75 -8.24 4.44
N SER A 134 -26.57 -8.07 5.04
CA SER A 134 -25.28 -7.90 4.36
C SER A 134 -25.29 -6.80 3.28
N SER A 135 -26.07 -5.72 3.50
CA SER A 135 -26.26 -4.66 2.50
C SER A 135 -25.12 -3.66 2.47
N ALA A 136 -24.28 -3.73 1.44
CA ALA A 136 -23.21 -2.74 1.16
C ALA A 136 -23.75 -1.33 1.02
N ARG A 137 -24.97 -1.16 0.46
CA ARG A 137 -25.66 0.13 0.34
C ARG A 137 -25.92 0.79 1.71
N ASN A 138 -26.33 0.02 2.70
CA ASN A 138 -26.60 0.52 4.05
C ASN A 138 -25.27 0.77 4.79
N ALA A 139 -24.26 -0.09 4.65
CA ALA A 139 -22.91 0.16 5.16
C ALA A 139 -22.34 1.50 4.65
N LEU A 140 -22.49 1.79 3.37
CA LEU A 140 -22.08 3.08 2.77
C LEU A 140 -22.84 4.29 3.34
N LYS A 141 -24.14 4.15 3.66
CA LYS A 141 -24.91 5.26 4.25
C LYS A 141 -24.38 5.63 5.63
N ILE A 142 -23.95 4.63 6.42
CA ILE A 142 -23.35 4.82 7.75
C ILE A 142 -22.09 5.70 7.62
N GLY A 143 -21.13 5.33 6.77
CA GLY A 143 -19.85 6.03 6.64
C GLY A 143 -19.97 7.45 6.06
N LYS A 144 -20.94 7.71 5.19
CA LYS A 144 -21.14 9.05 4.56
C LYS A 144 -21.56 10.13 5.56
N LEU A 145 -22.03 9.78 6.76
CA LEU A 145 -22.48 10.75 7.76
C LEU A 145 -21.34 11.67 8.21
N LYS A 146 -20.10 11.18 8.33
CA LYS A 146 -18.93 11.96 8.74
C LYS A 146 -18.80 13.28 7.98
N ASN A 147 -19.03 13.27 6.66
CA ASN A 147 -18.92 14.48 5.84
C ASN A 147 -19.96 15.57 6.21
N LYS A 148 -21.16 15.16 6.66
CA LYS A 148 -22.18 16.09 7.15
C LYS A 148 -21.80 16.65 8.52
N LEU A 149 -21.29 15.81 9.41
CA LEU A 149 -20.81 16.21 10.74
C LEU A 149 -19.56 17.10 10.67
N ALA A 150 -18.64 16.84 9.74
CA ALA A 150 -17.47 17.71 9.51
C ALA A 150 -17.88 19.12 9.07
N ARG A 151 -18.88 19.22 8.17
CA ARG A 151 -19.42 20.53 7.77
C ARG A 151 -20.11 21.26 8.92
N PHE A 152 -20.84 20.53 9.76
CA PHE A 152 -21.44 21.06 10.96
C PHE A 152 -20.36 21.59 11.91
N TYR A 153 -19.36 20.78 12.27
CA TYR A 153 -18.25 21.17 13.14
C TYR A 153 -17.51 22.41 12.61
N LYS A 154 -17.21 22.47 11.31
CA LYS A 154 -16.56 23.64 10.69
C LYS A 154 -17.38 24.92 10.89
N LYS A 155 -18.71 24.84 10.75
CA LYS A 155 -19.64 25.99 10.97
C LYS A 155 -19.68 26.40 12.44
N ALA A 156 -19.88 25.41 13.36
CA ALA A 156 -19.90 25.67 14.79
C ALA A 156 -18.58 26.29 15.27
N ARG A 157 -17.44 25.71 14.87
CA ARG A 157 -16.11 26.24 15.20
C ARG A 157 -15.93 27.69 14.72
N LYS A 158 -16.33 28.03 13.49
CA LYS A 158 -16.23 29.41 12.98
C LYS A 158 -17.07 30.39 13.81
N ALA A 159 -18.28 30.01 14.15
CA ALA A 159 -19.19 30.85 14.96
C ALA A 159 -18.66 31.03 16.39
N HIS A 160 -18.22 29.96 17.05
CA HIS A 160 -17.70 30.02 18.42
C HIS A 160 -16.40 30.81 18.50
N LEU A 161 -15.45 30.64 17.56
CA LEU A 161 -14.22 31.43 17.50
C LEU A 161 -14.50 32.92 17.28
N SER A 162 -15.56 33.27 16.55
CA SER A 162 -15.97 34.66 16.40
C SER A 162 -16.58 35.22 17.72
N ALA A 163 -17.40 34.43 18.40
CA ALA A 163 -18.04 34.80 19.66
C ALA A 163 -17.03 34.93 20.81
N LEU A 164 -15.99 34.08 20.83
CA LEU A 164 -14.91 34.15 21.83
C LEU A 164 -14.18 35.51 21.85
N LYS A 165 -14.15 36.24 20.73
CA LYS A 165 -13.57 37.59 20.65
C LYS A 165 -14.31 38.63 21.51
N THR A 166 -15.54 38.34 21.90
CA THR A 166 -16.34 39.23 22.74
C THR A 166 -16.11 39.03 24.25
N HIS A 167 -15.30 38.04 24.63
CA HIS A 167 -15.01 37.64 26.02
C HIS A 167 -16.25 37.32 26.86
N ARG A 168 -17.39 37.03 26.23
CA ARG A 168 -18.63 36.63 26.91
C ARG A 168 -18.87 35.13 26.75
N HIS A 169 -19.28 34.48 27.83
CA HIS A 169 -19.62 33.06 27.83
C HIS A 169 -18.48 32.17 27.34
N THR A 170 -17.23 32.47 27.70
CA THR A 170 -16.04 31.81 27.19
C THR A 170 -16.04 30.30 27.51
N GLU A 171 -16.35 29.93 28.75
CA GLU A 171 -16.41 28.51 29.18
C GLU A 171 -17.49 27.77 28.43
N GLU A 172 -18.68 28.34 28.31
CA GLU A 172 -19.81 27.69 27.59
C GLU A 172 -19.52 27.56 26.08
N LEU A 173 -18.84 28.53 25.48
CA LEU A 173 -18.43 28.44 24.06
C LEU A 173 -17.39 27.33 23.86
N ILE A 174 -16.46 27.17 24.79
CA ILE A 174 -15.45 26.10 24.75
C ILE A 174 -16.12 24.73 24.93
N SER A 175 -16.94 24.54 25.96
CA SER A 175 -17.65 23.29 26.21
C SER A 175 -18.59 22.93 25.04
N SER A 176 -19.30 23.91 24.48
CA SER A 176 -20.10 23.70 23.28
C SER A 176 -19.26 23.24 22.08
N LEU A 177 -18.04 23.79 21.92
CA LEU A 177 -17.14 23.39 20.86
C LEU A 177 -16.61 21.95 21.06
N PHE A 178 -16.32 21.54 22.31
CA PHE A 178 -15.95 20.15 22.63
C PHE A 178 -17.10 19.19 22.31
N ILE A 179 -18.34 19.51 22.67
CA ILE A 179 -19.50 18.69 22.31
C ILE A 179 -19.63 18.56 20.79
N ALA A 180 -19.44 19.66 20.01
CA ALA A 180 -19.43 19.59 18.55
C ALA A 180 -18.31 18.70 18.01
N ARG A 181 -17.15 18.67 18.68
CA ARG A 181 -16.03 17.82 18.34
C ARG A 181 -16.36 16.35 18.61
N TYR A 182 -16.93 16.01 19.75
CA TYR A 182 -17.33 14.65 20.10
C TYR A 182 -18.36 14.10 19.10
N ILE A 183 -19.32 14.93 18.67
CA ILE A 183 -20.27 14.55 17.62
C ILE A 183 -19.56 14.25 16.29
N LEU A 184 -18.55 15.03 15.92
CA LEU A 184 -17.73 14.74 14.74
C LEU A 184 -16.97 13.42 14.89
N ASP A 185 -16.41 13.16 16.07
CA ASP A 185 -15.64 11.94 16.35
C ASP A 185 -16.54 10.69 16.37
N MET A 186 -17.82 10.81 16.78
CA MET A 186 -18.83 9.76 16.54
C MET A 186 -19.01 9.47 15.05
N GLY A 187 -18.95 10.49 14.20
CA GLY A 187 -18.96 10.31 12.74
C GLY A 187 -17.71 9.60 12.21
N THR A 188 -16.57 9.75 12.87
CA THR A 188 -15.35 9.00 12.54
C THR A 188 -15.50 7.53 12.94
N ALA A 189 -16.00 7.25 14.14
CA ALA A 189 -16.32 5.89 14.58
C ALA A 189 -17.29 5.19 13.61
N LEU A 190 -18.35 5.88 13.19
CA LEU A 190 -19.29 5.35 12.20
C LEU A 190 -18.63 5.10 10.82
N THR A 191 -17.61 5.87 10.44
CA THR A 191 -16.87 5.59 9.21
C THR A 191 -16.05 4.31 9.36
N ASN A 192 -15.37 4.11 10.49
CA ASN A 192 -14.60 2.90 10.78
C ASN A 192 -15.51 1.66 10.81
N ILE A 193 -16.69 1.76 11.44
CA ILE A 193 -17.72 0.70 11.39
C ILE A 193 -18.13 0.38 9.94
N SER A 194 -18.38 1.41 9.12
CA SER A 194 -18.72 1.24 7.72
C SER A 194 -17.62 0.53 6.94
N GLU A 195 -16.35 0.91 7.17
CA GLU A 195 -15.18 0.32 6.51
C GLU A 195 -14.98 -1.15 6.94
N ALA A 196 -15.16 -1.48 8.23
CA ALA A 196 -15.11 -2.85 8.71
C ALA A 196 -16.21 -3.74 8.10
N LEU A 197 -17.44 -3.23 8.02
CA LEU A 197 -18.56 -3.95 7.39
C LEU A 197 -18.32 -4.15 5.89
N LEU A 198 -17.85 -3.12 5.18
CA LEU A 198 -17.53 -3.20 3.76
C LEU A 198 -16.37 -4.16 3.49
N ALA A 199 -15.37 -4.22 4.37
CA ALA A 199 -14.26 -5.16 4.25
C ALA A 199 -14.73 -6.61 4.21
N VAL A 200 -15.68 -7.00 5.07
CA VAL A 200 -16.28 -8.35 5.05
C VAL A 200 -17.07 -8.59 3.76
N LEU A 201 -17.90 -7.63 3.37
CA LEU A 201 -18.76 -7.78 2.19
C LEU A 201 -17.97 -7.90 0.88
N LEU A 202 -16.79 -7.31 0.83
CA LEU A 202 -15.91 -7.31 -0.35
C LEU A 202 -14.79 -8.36 -0.27
N GLY A 203 -14.56 -8.99 0.90
CA GLY A 203 -13.50 -9.96 1.10
C GLY A 203 -12.12 -9.35 1.41
N GLN A 204 -12.00 -8.01 1.50
CA GLN A 204 -10.72 -7.35 1.81
C GLN A 204 -10.88 -5.99 2.49
N PRO A 205 -9.89 -5.55 3.31
CA PRO A 205 -9.87 -4.21 3.89
C PRO A 205 -9.86 -3.12 2.82
N MET A 206 -10.79 -2.18 2.92
CA MET A 206 -10.90 -1.05 2.00
C MET A 206 -11.47 0.18 2.70
N ASN A 207 -10.87 1.34 2.50
CA ASN A 207 -11.45 2.56 3.03
C ASN A 207 -12.63 3.07 2.17
N LEU A 208 -13.48 3.89 2.78
CA LEU A 208 -14.70 4.38 2.13
C LEU A 208 -14.44 5.16 0.82
N LYS A 209 -13.29 5.83 0.70
CA LYS A 209 -12.94 6.57 -0.53
C LYS A 209 -12.61 5.61 -1.68
N GLN A 210 -11.85 4.58 -1.37
CA GLN A 210 -11.48 3.52 -2.30
C GLN A 210 -12.73 2.82 -2.81
N PHE A 211 -13.62 2.41 -1.89
CA PHE A 211 -14.89 1.81 -2.27
C PHE A 211 -15.72 2.68 -3.22
N LEU A 212 -15.82 3.99 -2.95
CA LEU A 212 -16.56 4.90 -3.82
C LEU A 212 -15.91 5.06 -5.20
N SER A 213 -14.58 4.97 -5.29
CA SER A 213 -13.83 4.99 -6.54
C SER A 213 -14.06 3.70 -7.34
N LEU A 214 -13.90 2.55 -6.69
CA LEU A 214 -14.20 1.25 -7.28
C LEU A 214 -15.62 1.21 -7.84
N ARG A 215 -16.58 1.66 -7.04
CA ARG A 215 -17.97 1.75 -7.47
C ARG A 215 -18.15 2.55 -8.74
N ALA A 216 -17.58 3.72 -8.83
CA ALA A 216 -17.71 4.57 -10.02
C ALA A 216 -17.13 3.88 -11.26
N MET A 217 -15.98 3.19 -11.11
CA MET A 217 -15.31 2.50 -12.21
C MET A 217 -16.07 1.28 -12.70
N VAL A 218 -16.52 0.40 -11.79
CA VAL A 218 -17.27 -0.80 -12.16
C VAL A 218 -18.61 -0.46 -12.78
N SER A 219 -19.29 0.61 -12.28
CA SER A 219 -20.50 1.11 -12.93
C SER A 219 -20.24 1.61 -14.37
N SER A 220 -19.06 2.17 -14.66
CA SER A 220 -18.69 2.61 -16.01
C SER A 220 -18.43 1.45 -16.97
N LEU A 221 -18.17 0.25 -16.44
CA LEU A 221 -18.03 -0.99 -17.22
C LEU A 221 -19.36 -1.71 -17.48
N GLY A 222 -20.48 -1.11 -17.08
CA GLY A 222 -21.83 -1.67 -17.29
C GLY A 222 -22.30 -2.64 -16.21
N HIS A 223 -21.48 -2.89 -15.18
CA HIS A 223 -21.88 -3.73 -14.06
C HIS A 223 -22.58 -2.88 -12.98
N SER A 224 -23.89 -3.07 -12.83
CA SER A 224 -24.73 -2.30 -11.88
C SER A 224 -24.99 -3.00 -10.56
N GLU A 225 -24.81 -4.31 -10.49
CA GLU A 225 -25.07 -5.14 -9.31
C GLU A 225 -23.84 -5.20 -8.39
N TRP A 226 -23.94 -4.48 -7.28
CA TRP A 226 -22.86 -4.23 -6.32
C TRP A 226 -22.70 -5.32 -5.30
N ASP A 227 -23.85 -5.96 -4.96
CA ASP A 227 -23.91 -6.95 -3.90
C ASP A 227 -23.34 -8.31 -4.36
N SER A 228 -22.98 -8.42 -5.66
CA SER A 228 -22.43 -9.61 -6.30
C SER A 228 -20.92 -9.52 -6.62
N LEU A 229 -20.24 -8.44 -6.22
CA LEU A 229 -18.80 -8.29 -6.44
C LEU A 229 -18.00 -8.85 -5.27
N SER A 230 -16.96 -9.60 -5.56
CA SER A 230 -15.92 -9.99 -4.63
C SER A 230 -14.57 -9.41 -5.04
N LEU A 231 -13.75 -9.15 -4.04
CA LEU A 231 -12.38 -8.67 -4.20
C LEU A 231 -11.44 -9.65 -3.53
N GLU A 232 -10.45 -10.11 -4.25
CA GLU A 232 -9.39 -10.93 -3.71
C GLU A 232 -8.06 -10.18 -3.78
N THR A 233 -7.35 -10.09 -2.65
CA THR A 233 -6.04 -9.46 -2.63
C THR A 233 -5.05 -10.35 -3.36
N ILE A 234 -4.54 -9.89 -4.51
CA ILE A 234 -3.50 -10.60 -5.27
C ILE A 234 -2.14 -10.32 -4.66
N ALA A 235 -1.86 -9.07 -4.32
CA ALA A 235 -0.59 -8.66 -3.73
C ALA A 235 -0.71 -7.33 -2.97
N GLU A 236 0.02 -7.23 -1.86
CA GLU A 236 0.29 -5.96 -1.21
C GLU A 236 1.65 -5.45 -1.69
N THR A 237 1.65 -4.29 -2.37
CA THR A 237 2.91 -3.72 -2.83
C THR A 237 3.64 -3.04 -1.68
N ARG A 238 4.96 -3.21 -1.61
CA ARG A 238 5.83 -2.53 -0.64
C ARG A 238 5.74 -1.00 -0.70
N SER A 239 5.12 -0.45 -1.74
CA SER A 239 4.92 0.99 -1.95
C SER A 239 3.58 1.53 -1.42
N GLY A 240 2.76 0.70 -0.76
CA GLY A 240 1.47 1.09 -0.19
C GLY A 240 0.33 1.23 -1.23
N SER A 241 0.48 0.63 -2.40
CA SER A 241 -0.61 0.44 -3.36
C SER A 241 -1.21 -0.95 -3.14
N SER A 242 -2.54 -1.06 -3.11
CA SER A 242 -3.23 -2.35 -3.08
C SER A 242 -3.53 -2.82 -4.50
N ILE A 243 -3.32 -4.11 -4.73
CA ILE A 243 -3.64 -4.79 -5.99
C ILE A 243 -4.64 -5.88 -5.67
N SER A 244 -5.83 -5.79 -6.27
CA SER A 244 -6.93 -6.69 -5.96
C SER A 244 -7.59 -7.18 -7.25
N ALA A 245 -7.84 -8.49 -7.34
CA ALA A 245 -8.72 -9.03 -8.35
C ALA A 245 -10.15 -8.62 -8.07
N ILE A 246 -10.90 -8.24 -9.10
CA ILE A 246 -12.33 -7.98 -9.04
C ILE A 246 -13.02 -9.13 -9.78
N SER A 247 -13.83 -9.89 -9.06
CA SER A 247 -14.65 -10.95 -9.66
C SER A 247 -16.14 -10.76 -9.36
N HIS A 248 -16.97 -11.37 -10.17
CA HIS A 248 -18.41 -11.48 -9.95
C HIS A 248 -18.74 -12.78 -9.20
N GLU A 249 -19.94 -12.93 -8.61
CA GLU A 249 -20.34 -14.14 -7.87
C GLU A 249 -20.23 -15.45 -8.67
N ASP A 250 -20.22 -15.38 -9.99
CA ASP A 250 -20.00 -16.51 -10.90
C ASP A 250 -18.52 -16.78 -11.20
N ASP A 251 -17.60 -16.28 -10.35
CA ASP A 251 -16.13 -16.34 -10.49
C ASP A 251 -15.58 -15.71 -11.79
N ARG A 252 -16.39 -14.95 -12.50
CA ARG A 252 -15.95 -14.25 -13.69
C ARG A 252 -15.09 -13.05 -13.31
N LEU A 253 -13.80 -13.14 -13.62
CA LEU A 253 -12.83 -12.08 -13.34
C LEU A 253 -13.12 -10.85 -14.22
N ILE A 254 -13.31 -9.70 -13.60
CA ILE A 254 -13.54 -8.42 -14.27
C ILE A 254 -12.21 -7.73 -14.58
N GLY A 255 -11.26 -7.77 -13.65
CA GLY A 255 -9.96 -7.14 -13.82
C GLY A 255 -9.20 -6.98 -12.51
N VAL A 256 -8.12 -6.23 -12.56
CA VAL A 256 -7.26 -5.94 -11.42
C VAL A 256 -7.38 -4.46 -11.05
N LEU A 257 -7.74 -4.19 -9.80
CA LEU A 257 -7.78 -2.83 -9.24
C LEU A 257 -6.40 -2.42 -8.73
N LYS A 258 -5.89 -1.29 -9.22
CA LYS A 258 -4.70 -0.60 -8.69
C LYS A 258 -5.10 0.77 -8.16
N GLU A 259 -4.82 1.04 -6.89
CA GLU A 259 -5.12 2.31 -6.24
C GLU A 259 -3.88 2.94 -5.62
N GLY A 260 -3.84 4.27 -5.60
CA GLY A 260 -2.72 4.99 -5.03
C GLY A 260 -2.82 6.52 -5.18
N ALA A 261 -1.69 7.20 -4.91
CA ALA A 261 -1.59 8.63 -5.19
C ALA A 261 -1.82 8.89 -6.68
N SER A 262 -2.60 9.94 -6.99
CA SER A 262 -2.99 10.29 -8.36
C SER A 262 -1.81 10.35 -9.33
N ARG A 263 -0.66 10.88 -8.89
CA ARG A 263 0.55 10.94 -9.70
C ARG A 263 1.05 9.55 -10.09
N LYS A 264 1.14 8.60 -9.15
CA LYS A 264 1.59 7.23 -9.44
C LYS A 264 0.65 6.51 -10.40
N VAL A 265 -0.66 6.67 -10.20
CA VAL A 265 -1.67 6.09 -11.08
C VAL A 265 -1.59 6.65 -12.50
N GLN A 266 -1.30 7.94 -12.66
CA GLN A 266 -1.06 8.55 -13.97
C GLN A 266 0.24 8.10 -14.62
N GLU A 267 1.31 7.94 -13.84
CA GLU A 267 2.59 7.39 -14.30
C GLU A 267 2.39 5.93 -14.76
N GLU A 268 1.67 5.11 -13.99
CA GLU A 268 1.29 3.74 -14.40
C GLU A 268 0.52 3.71 -15.70
N ARG A 269 -0.53 4.54 -15.81
CA ARG A 269 -1.33 4.65 -17.03
C ARG A 269 -0.46 4.94 -18.27
N ARG A 270 0.43 5.94 -18.18
CA ARG A 270 1.33 6.29 -19.28
C ARG A 270 2.27 5.15 -19.63
N GLY A 271 2.76 4.43 -18.62
CA GLY A 271 3.59 3.24 -18.82
C GLY A 271 2.84 2.15 -19.60
N LEU A 272 1.61 1.82 -19.17
CA LEU A 272 0.76 0.82 -19.83
C LEU A 272 0.47 1.18 -21.28
N GLU A 273 0.04 2.42 -21.54
CA GLU A 273 -0.24 2.92 -22.89
C GLU A 273 1.01 2.84 -23.77
N ARG A 274 2.16 3.34 -23.28
CA ARG A 274 3.41 3.39 -24.07
C ARG A 274 3.98 2.00 -24.34
N TRP A 275 3.96 1.08 -23.39
CA TRP A 275 4.42 -0.29 -23.62
C TRP A 275 3.58 -1.02 -24.67
N ASN A 276 2.24 -0.85 -24.64
CA ASN A 276 1.36 -1.42 -25.66
C ASN A 276 1.49 -0.77 -27.04
N GLU A 277 1.97 0.49 -27.14
CA GLU A 277 2.36 1.11 -28.40
C GLU A 277 3.67 0.49 -28.95
N ILE A 278 4.62 0.14 -28.08
CA ILE A 278 5.90 -0.47 -28.48
C ILE A 278 5.70 -1.92 -28.91
N ILE A 279 4.99 -2.70 -28.10
CA ILE A 279 4.63 -4.10 -28.39
C ILE A 279 3.16 -4.31 -27.95
N PRO A 280 2.22 -4.44 -28.86
CA PRO A 280 0.83 -4.72 -28.53
C PRO A 280 0.69 -5.99 -27.67
N GLY A 281 -0.03 -5.89 -26.54
CA GLY A 281 -0.27 -6.99 -25.62
C GLY A 281 0.84 -7.31 -24.63
N ILE A 282 1.95 -6.53 -24.60
CA ILE A 282 3.03 -6.71 -23.62
C ILE A 282 2.63 -6.28 -22.20
N ALA A 283 1.66 -5.40 -22.09
CA ALA A 283 1.19 -4.84 -20.82
C ALA A 283 -0.35 -4.92 -20.73
N PRO A 284 -0.92 -4.94 -19.50
CA PRO A 284 -2.37 -4.96 -19.31
C PRO A 284 -3.08 -3.83 -20.04
N GLN A 285 -4.27 -4.11 -20.60
CA GLN A 285 -5.17 -3.09 -21.11
C GLN A 285 -5.82 -2.32 -19.96
N ILE A 286 -6.06 -1.01 -20.17
CA ILE A 286 -6.77 -0.20 -19.20
C ILE A 286 -8.27 -0.34 -19.47
N LEU A 287 -9.01 -0.92 -18.52
CA LEU A 287 -10.44 -1.14 -18.62
C LEU A 287 -11.23 0.06 -18.11
N SER A 288 -10.82 0.67 -17.00
CA SER A 288 -11.44 1.85 -16.43
C SER A 288 -10.48 2.66 -15.60
N GLN A 289 -10.74 3.96 -15.45
CA GLN A 289 -9.96 4.84 -14.59
C GLN A 289 -10.85 5.80 -13.81
N HIS A 290 -10.41 6.12 -12.61
CA HIS A 290 -11.06 7.13 -11.77
C HIS A 290 -10.03 8.04 -11.13
N HIS A 291 -10.35 9.34 -11.09
CA HIS A 291 -9.49 10.33 -10.48
C HIS A 291 -10.31 11.24 -9.57
N LYS A 292 -9.88 11.42 -8.33
CA LYS A 292 -10.55 12.29 -7.36
C LYS A 292 -9.56 12.97 -6.43
N GLY A 293 -9.27 14.22 -6.73
CA GLY A 293 -8.31 15.01 -5.93
C GLY A 293 -6.90 14.42 -5.97
N SER A 294 -6.33 14.06 -4.82
CA SER A 294 -4.98 13.49 -4.70
C SER A 294 -4.91 11.97 -4.88
N SER A 295 -6.04 11.29 -5.05
CA SER A 295 -6.13 9.83 -5.21
C SER A 295 -6.54 9.47 -6.64
N GLY A 296 -6.00 8.37 -7.15
CA GLY A 296 -6.36 7.79 -8.43
C GLY A 296 -6.54 6.27 -8.30
N ALA A 297 -7.28 5.70 -9.24
CA ALA A 297 -7.47 4.26 -9.36
C ALA A 297 -7.57 3.86 -10.84
N LEU A 298 -7.07 2.66 -11.15
CA LEU A 298 -7.17 2.01 -12.45
C LEU A 298 -7.78 0.62 -12.26
N ILE A 299 -8.68 0.24 -13.16
CA ILE A 299 -9.00 -1.16 -13.40
C ILE A 299 -8.28 -1.54 -14.69
N ILE A 300 -7.41 -2.52 -14.59
CA ILE A 300 -6.63 -3.07 -15.70
C ILE A 300 -6.98 -4.52 -15.93
N GLU A 301 -6.71 -5.00 -17.12
CA GLU A 301 -6.84 -6.41 -17.49
C GLU A 301 -6.05 -7.30 -16.52
N HIS A 302 -6.63 -8.44 -16.16
CA HIS A 302 -5.89 -9.51 -15.51
C HIS A 302 -5.14 -10.32 -16.56
N LEU A 303 -3.84 -10.36 -16.43
CA LEU A 303 -2.99 -11.14 -17.33
C LEU A 303 -2.78 -12.55 -16.77
N PRO A 304 -3.00 -13.59 -17.58
CA PRO A 304 -2.66 -14.96 -17.20
C PRO A 304 -1.14 -15.14 -17.13
N GLY A 305 -0.71 -16.21 -16.47
CA GLY A 305 0.69 -16.57 -16.34
C GLY A 305 1.24 -16.46 -14.93
N LYS A 306 2.52 -16.76 -14.77
CA LYS A 306 3.25 -16.75 -13.50
C LYS A 306 4.38 -15.73 -13.58
N THR A 307 4.69 -15.06 -12.46
CA THR A 307 5.86 -14.18 -12.40
C THR A 307 7.15 -15.01 -12.50
N LEU A 308 8.21 -14.41 -13.03
CA LEU A 308 9.51 -15.10 -13.05
C LEU A 308 10.00 -15.40 -11.63
N GLU A 309 9.66 -14.55 -10.64
CA GLU A 309 9.94 -14.84 -9.24
C GLU A 309 9.25 -16.14 -8.79
N HIS A 310 7.97 -16.33 -9.13
CA HIS A 310 7.25 -17.56 -8.82
C HIS A 310 7.90 -18.79 -9.49
N LEU A 311 8.30 -18.66 -10.75
CA LEU A 311 8.99 -19.75 -11.46
C LEU A 311 10.33 -20.13 -10.80
N VAL A 312 11.08 -19.15 -10.30
CA VAL A 312 12.32 -19.38 -9.53
C VAL A 312 12.01 -20.07 -8.20
N LEU A 313 11.03 -19.56 -7.44
CA LEU A 313 10.61 -20.13 -6.15
C LEU A 313 10.15 -21.58 -6.26
N MET A 314 9.42 -21.91 -7.35
CA MET A 314 8.92 -23.26 -7.61
C MET A 314 9.90 -24.11 -8.43
N LYS A 315 11.10 -23.61 -8.72
CA LYS A 315 12.15 -24.29 -9.51
C LYS A 315 11.66 -24.80 -10.85
N GLN A 316 10.76 -24.08 -11.51
CA GLN A 316 10.17 -24.44 -12.81
C GLN A 316 11.17 -24.08 -13.93
N GLN A 317 12.23 -24.87 -14.06
CA GLN A 317 13.36 -24.56 -14.96
C GLN A 317 12.96 -24.52 -16.44
N TYR A 318 12.04 -25.39 -16.88
CA TYR A 318 11.63 -25.43 -18.28
C TYR A 318 10.95 -24.12 -18.69
N GLU A 319 9.93 -23.69 -17.96
CA GLU A 319 9.21 -22.44 -18.21
C GLU A 319 10.13 -21.22 -18.07
N LEU A 320 11.02 -21.25 -17.09
CA LEU A 320 11.99 -20.18 -16.88
C LEU A 320 12.96 -20.04 -18.05
N ASN A 321 13.46 -21.15 -18.59
CA ASN A 321 14.35 -21.15 -19.76
C ASN A 321 13.63 -20.64 -21.03
N GLN A 322 12.36 -21.01 -21.21
CA GLN A 322 11.53 -20.47 -22.30
C GLN A 322 11.35 -18.96 -22.18
N ALA A 323 11.00 -18.50 -20.98
CA ALA A 323 10.82 -17.08 -20.67
C ALA A 323 12.09 -16.28 -20.91
N MET A 324 13.25 -16.77 -20.42
CA MET A 324 14.55 -16.13 -20.61
C MET A 324 14.96 -16.07 -22.08
N THR A 325 14.74 -17.17 -22.83
CA THR A 325 15.02 -17.20 -24.27
C THR A 325 14.22 -16.14 -25.02
N GLN A 326 12.94 -15.97 -24.69
CA GLN A 326 12.09 -14.94 -25.30
C GLN A 326 12.54 -13.54 -24.88
N MET A 327 12.81 -13.34 -23.60
CA MET A 327 13.24 -12.04 -23.07
C MET A 327 14.55 -11.57 -23.72
N CYS A 328 15.52 -12.46 -23.86
CA CYS A 328 16.80 -12.17 -24.52
C CYS A 328 16.64 -11.86 -26.02
N LYS A 329 15.60 -12.37 -26.67
CA LYS A 329 15.28 -12.03 -28.07
C LYS A 329 14.49 -10.71 -28.18
N MET A 330 13.66 -10.40 -27.20
CA MET A 330 12.73 -9.26 -27.23
C MET A 330 13.39 -7.96 -26.81
N LEU A 331 14.14 -7.93 -25.71
CA LEU A 331 14.71 -6.70 -25.15
C LEU A 331 15.62 -5.96 -26.14
N PRO A 332 16.56 -6.61 -26.89
CA PRO A 332 17.37 -5.89 -27.87
C PRO A 332 16.54 -5.23 -28.98
N LYS A 333 15.42 -5.85 -29.39
CA LYS A 333 14.51 -5.27 -30.38
C LYS A 333 13.82 -4.03 -29.84
N ILE A 334 13.33 -4.07 -28.59
CA ILE A 334 12.75 -2.93 -27.90
C ILE A 334 13.75 -1.79 -27.79
N TRP A 335 14.97 -2.08 -27.30
CA TRP A 335 16.00 -1.08 -27.11
C TRP A 335 16.43 -0.45 -28.45
N THR A 336 16.52 -1.25 -29.52
CA THR A 336 16.83 -0.74 -30.86
C THR A 336 15.72 0.15 -31.40
N SER A 337 14.45 -0.29 -31.29
CA SER A 337 13.30 0.45 -31.84
C SER A 337 12.98 1.74 -31.08
N THR A 338 13.34 1.81 -29.80
CA THR A 338 13.09 2.97 -28.94
C THR A 338 14.33 3.85 -28.72
N LYS A 339 15.47 3.53 -29.37
CA LYS A 339 16.73 4.23 -29.19
C LYS A 339 16.61 5.71 -29.52
N GLN A 340 17.07 6.54 -28.59
CA GLN A 340 17.25 7.99 -28.76
C GLN A 340 18.74 8.34 -28.66
N ASN A 341 19.30 8.99 -29.66
CA ASN A 341 20.70 9.38 -29.71
C ASN A 341 21.02 10.56 -28.78
N GLN A 342 20.63 10.44 -27.52
CA GLN A 342 20.86 11.41 -26.47
C GLN A 342 21.55 10.71 -25.29
N LYS A 343 22.70 11.25 -24.85
CA LYS A 343 23.39 10.76 -23.66
C LYS A 343 22.48 10.86 -22.45
N VAL A 344 22.41 9.81 -21.64
CA VAL A 344 21.62 9.75 -20.43
C VAL A 344 22.44 9.16 -19.29
N SER A 345 22.26 9.68 -18.08
CA SER A 345 22.83 9.11 -16.85
C SER A 345 21.71 8.65 -15.92
N ALA A 346 21.76 7.40 -15.51
CA ALA A 346 20.88 6.87 -14.49
C ALA A 346 21.20 7.42 -13.08
N ARG A 347 22.35 8.07 -12.92
CA ARG A 347 22.81 8.65 -11.65
C ARG A 347 22.72 7.65 -10.50
N TYR A 348 23.35 6.49 -10.70
CA TYR A 348 23.28 5.34 -9.77
C TYR A 348 23.69 5.72 -8.35
N ILE A 349 24.76 6.49 -8.19
CA ILE A 349 25.26 6.89 -6.88
C ILE A 349 24.34 7.93 -6.22
N GLN A 350 23.71 8.81 -6.99
CA GLN A 350 22.70 9.71 -6.44
C GLN A 350 21.45 8.96 -5.97
N GLN A 351 21.01 7.94 -6.72
CA GLN A 351 19.93 7.06 -6.31
C GLN A 351 20.27 6.30 -5.01
N LEU A 352 21.51 5.81 -4.89
CA LEU A 352 21.98 5.13 -3.67
C LEU A 352 21.97 6.09 -2.48
N ARG A 353 22.57 7.28 -2.61
CA ARG A 353 22.57 8.31 -1.55
C ARG A 353 21.17 8.66 -1.06
N LYS A 354 20.22 8.81 -1.98
CA LYS A 354 18.80 9.09 -1.62
C LYS A 354 18.16 7.98 -0.79
N ARG A 355 18.54 6.72 -1.01
CA ARG A 355 17.96 5.55 -0.34
C ARG A 355 18.76 5.10 0.87
N LEU A 356 19.99 5.56 1.03
CA LEU A 356 20.89 5.17 2.09
C LEU A 356 20.33 5.39 3.50
N PRO A 357 19.63 6.50 3.83
CA PRO A 357 19.01 6.65 5.15
C PRO A 357 18.05 5.51 5.50
N ALA A 358 17.27 5.02 4.53
CA ALA A 358 16.37 3.89 4.75
C ALA A 358 17.13 2.55 4.93
N VAL A 359 18.29 2.39 4.30
CA VAL A 359 19.18 1.24 4.54
C VAL A 359 19.74 1.29 5.95
N LEU A 360 20.30 2.43 6.37
CA LEU A 360 20.93 2.61 7.69
C LEU A 360 19.91 2.60 8.84
N THR A 361 18.64 2.85 8.57
CA THR A 361 17.57 2.68 9.57
C THR A 361 17.38 1.21 9.94
N ILE A 362 17.52 0.30 8.98
CA ILE A 362 17.38 -1.15 9.18
C ILE A 362 18.72 -1.79 9.57
N HIS A 363 19.82 -1.32 8.96
CA HIS A 363 21.18 -1.85 9.12
C HIS A 363 22.15 -0.73 9.53
N PRO A 364 22.07 -0.22 10.78
CA PRO A 364 22.96 0.84 11.25
C PRO A 364 24.43 0.42 11.29
N GLU A 365 24.72 -0.88 11.37
CA GLU A 365 26.06 -1.45 11.34
C GLU A 365 26.82 -1.14 10.04
N PHE A 366 26.16 -0.87 8.95
CA PHE A 366 26.81 -0.52 7.68
C PHE A 366 27.49 0.86 7.70
N GLU A 367 27.12 1.73 8.60
CA GLU A 367 27.81 3.02 8.81
C GLU A 367 29.13 2.85 9.58
N ALA A 368 29.18 1.89 10.49
CA ALA A 368 30.28 1.66 11.41
C ALA A 368 31.26 0.58 10.95
N PHE A 369 31.26 0.20 9.67
CA PHE A 369 32.09 -0.91 9.17
C PHE A 369 33.57 -0.64 9.42
N VAL A 370 34.10 -1.18 10.52
CA VAL A 370 35.50 -1.00 10.93
C VAL A 370 36.35 -2.08 10.27
N THR A 371 37.39 -1.66 9.56
CA THR A 371 38.39 -2.57 9.00
C THR A 371 38.99 -3.41 10.14
N PRO A 372 39.01 -4.76 10.08
CA PRO A 372 39.64 -5.60 11.08
C PRO A 372 41.12 -5.23 11.26
N LYS A 373 41.62 -5.25 12.52
CA LYS A 373 43.03 -4.97 12.83
C LYS A 373 43.94 -5.83 11.95
N GLY A 374 44.90 -5.21 11.27
CA GLY A 374 45.88 -5.91 10.43
C GLY A 374 45.53 -6.04 8.96
N LYS A 375 44.35 -5.56 8.50
CA LYS A 375 44.02 -5.45 7.08
C LYS A 375 44.20 -4.00 6.58
N PRO A 376 44.47 -3.78 5.28
CA PRO A 376 44.56 -2.43 4.71
C PRO A 376 43.26 -1.67 4.98
N LYS A 377 43.40 -0.39 5.33
CA LYS A 377 42.26 0.47 5.70
C LYS A 377 41.32 0.63 4.50
N ARG A 378 40.10 0.06 4.60
CA ARG A 378 39.05 0.25 3.59
C ARG A 378 38.50 1.69 3.67
N PRO A 379 38.11 2.29 2.55
CA PRO A 379 37.43 3.57 2.58
C PRO A 379 36.10 3.45 3.33
N THR A 380 35.68 4.50 3.99
CA THR A 380 34.33 4.59 4.53
C THR A 380 33.31 4.58 3.39
N LEU A 381 32.07 4.14 3.66
CA LEU A 381 31.00 4.17 2.67
C LEU A 381 30.82 5.60 2.10
N LYS A 382 30.93 6.63 2.94
CA LYS A 382 30.83 8.03 2.52
C LYS A 382 31.93 8.44 1.53
N GLU A 383 33.18 8.06 1.82
CA GLU A 383 34.32 8.30 0.92
C GLU A 383 34.16 7.53 -0.40
N LEU A 384 33.77 6.26 -0.31
CA LEU A 384 33.50 5.41 -1.48
C LEU A 384 32.45 6.05 -2.40
N LEU A 385 31.31 6.46 -1.83
CA LEU A 385 30.24 7.11 -2.59
C LEU A 385 30.65 8.48 -3.15
N ALA A 386 31.54 9.23 -2.48
CA ALA A 386 32.03 10.49 -3.01
C ALA A 386 32.87 10.28 -4.27
N ARG A 387 33.77 9.31 -4.24
CA ARG A 387 34.67 8.98 -5.35
C ARG A 387 33.94 8.31 -6.52
N THR A 388 33.04 7.36 -6.24
CA THR A 388 32.27 6.66 -7.29
C THR A 388 31.25 7.57 -7.99
N ALA A 389 30.78 8.65 -7.34
CA ALA A 389 29.93 9.65 -7.99
C ALA A 389 30.62 10.31 -9.17
N LEU A 390 31.94 10.57 -9.07
CA LEU A 390 32.71 11.15 -10.16
C LEU A 390 32.83 10.18 -11.37
N VAL A 391 32.94 8.88 -11.07
CA VAL A 391 32.94 7.84 -12.11
C VAL A 391 31.57 7.74 -12.79
N ASP A 392 30.48 7.80 -12.00
CA ASP A 392 29.10 7.77 -12.51
C ASP A 392 28.79 8.97 -13.44
N GLU A 393 29.30 10.15 -13.11
CA GLU A 393 29.18 11.35 -13.95
C GLU A 393 30.04 11.28 -15.22
N LYS A 394 31.22 10.66 -15.12
CA LYS A 394 32.19 10.55 -16.26
C LYS A 394 31.70 9.62 -17.38
N TYR A 395 30.87 8.61 -17.05
CA TYR A 395 30.49 7.54 -17.97
C TYR A 395 28.96 7.41 -18.17
N PRO A 396 28.28 8.45 -18.70
CA PRO A 396 26.87 8.34 -19.05
C PRO A 396 26.66 7.32 -20.19
N ALA A 397 25.46 6.76 -20.29
CA ALA A 397 25.08 5.95 -21.45
C ALA A 397 25.10 6.81 -22.73
N PRO A 398 25.61 6.27 -23.87
CA PRO A 398 25.72 7.03 -25.11
C PRO A 398 24.36 7.36 -25.75
N PHE A 399 23.30 6.63 -25.38
CA PHE A 399 21.94 6.77 -25.86
C PHE A 399 20.95 6.38 -24.76
N ALA A 400 19.71 6.82 -24.89
CA ALA A 400 18.59 6.40 -24.08
C ALA A 400 17.72 5.39 -24.83
N VAL A 401 17.12 4.45 -24.10
CA VAL A 401 16.08 3.55 -24.62
C VAL A 401 14.89 3.55 -23.68
N TYR A 402 13.74 3.07 -24.14
CA TYR A 402 12.59 2.94 -23.26
C TYR A 402 12.76 1.71 -22.36
N ILE A 403 12.77 1.91 -21.04
CA ILE A 403 12.99 0.88 -20.03
C ILE A 403 11.75 0.70 -19.16
N HIS A 404 11.69 -0.44 -18.47
CA HIS A 404 10.67 -0.72 -17.45
C HIS A 404 10.85 0.17 -16.21
N GLY A 405 12.10 0.37 -15.81
CA GLY A 405 12.48 1.23 -14.66
C GLY A 405 12.36 0.56 -13.29
N ASP A 406 11.67 -0.56 -13.17
CA ASP A 406 11.57 -1.43 -11.99
C ASP A 406 11.52 -2.90 -12.39
N PHE A 407 12.45 -3.33 -13.21
CA PHE A 407 12.48 -4.62 -13.90
C PHE A 407 12.88 -5.76 -12.96
N ASN A 408 12.05 -6.01 -11.95
CA ASN A 408 12.21 -7.13 -11.01
C ASN A 408 11.58 -8.41 -11.58
N LEU A 409 11.98 -9.58 -11.04
CA LEU A 409 11.42 -10.89 -11.40
C LEU A 409 9.91 -10.99 -11.14
N ASP A 410 9.39 -10.27 -10.14
CA ASP A 410 7.97 -10.21 -9.79
C ASP A 410 7.13 -9.30 -10.73
N ASN A 411 7.79 -8.51 -11.59
CA ASN A 411 7.15 -7.61 -12.54
C ASN A 411 7.13 -8.14 -13.99
N VAL A 412 7.64 -9.35 -14.20
CA VAL A 412 7.65 -10.03 -15.50
C VAL A 412 6.83 -11.32 -15.39
N LEU A 413 5.75 -11.39 -16.13
CA LEU A 413 4.88 -12.59 -16.22
C LEU A 413 5.27 -13.42 -17.44
N TYR A 414 5.22 -14.74 -17.28
CA TYR A 414 5.31 -15.69 -18.38
C TYR A 414 4.03 -16.53 -18.42
N ASP A 415 3.35 -16.46 -19.56
CA ASP A 415 2.21 -17.29 -19.87
C ASP A 415 2.69 -18.49 -20.67
N ASN A 416 2.64 -19.67 -20.05
CA ASN A 416 3.09 -20.92 -20.68
C ASN A 416 2.15 -21.41 -21.78
N GLN A 417 0.85 -21.04 -21.74
CA GLN A 417 -0.12 -21.49 -22.75
C GLN A 417 0.08 -20.74 -24.07
N GLU A 418 0.24 -19.44 -24.01
CA GLU A 418 0.48 -18.60 -25.19
C GLU A 418 1.98 -18.39 -25.49
N ALA A 419 2.85 -18.92 -24.63
CA ALA A 419 4.30 -18.71 -24.66
C ALA A 419 4.65 -17.23 -24.80
N GLN A 420 4.06 -16.35 -23.97
CA GLN A 420 4.22 -14.90 -24.05
C GLN A 420 4.75 -14.31 -22.75
N LEU A 421 5.64 -13.31 -22.89
CA LEU A 421 6.07 -12.46 -21.79
C LEU A 421 5.19 -11.23 -21.72
N ARG A 422 4.90 -10.80 -20.49
CA ARG A 422 4.11 -9.60 -20.20
C ARG A 422 4.70 -8.84 -19.03
N PHE A 423 4.55 -7.52 -19.03
CA PHE A 423 5.12 -6.62 -18.03
C PHE A 423 4.01 -5.98 -17.20
N ILE A 424 4.25 -5.87 -15.90
CA ILE A 424 3.35 -5.23 -14.94
C ILE A 424 4.12 -4.22 -14.08
N ASP A 425 3.40 -3.32 -13.41
CA ASP A 425 3.96 -2.28 -12.53
C ASP A 425 4.86 -1.26 -13.26
N LEU A 426 4.29 -0.62 -14.28
CA LEU A 426 4.98 0.20 -15.27
C LEU A 426 5.08 1.69 -14.89
N HIS A 427 4.79 2.07 -13.64
CA HIS A 427 4.78 3.46 -13.19
C HIS A 427 6.14 4.17 -13.22
N ARG A 428 7.25 3.41 -13.39
CA ARG A 428 8.62 3.94 -13.49
C ARG A 428 9.20 3.88 -14.90
N SER A 429 8.41 3.41 -15.85
CA SER A 429 8.87 3.29 -17.24
C SER A 429 9.20 4.65 -17.84
N GLY A 430 10.23 4.66 -18.67
CA GLY A 430 10.70 5.90 -19.30
C GLY A 430 11.97 5.71 -20.12
N TYR A 431 12.41 6.77 -20.78
CA TYR A 431 13.68 6.77 -21.52
C TYR A 431 14.86 6.92 -20.55
N MET A 432 15.72 5.91 -20.50
CA MET A 432 16.86 5.85 -19.59
C MET A 432 17.96 4.91 -20.13
N ASP A 433 19.02 4.71 -19.32
CA ASP A 433 20.05 3.71 -19.52
C ASP A 433 19.48 2.29 -19.32
N TYR A 434 19.58 1.43 -20.32
CA TYR A 434 19.10 0.03 -20.27
C TYR A 434 19.79 -0.80 -19.19
N VAL A 435 21.00 -0.43 -18.80
CA VAL A 435 21.75 -1.05 -17.70
C VAL A 435 20.96 -1.01 -16.39
N GLN A 436 20.09 -0.01 -16.20
CA GLN A 436 19.25 0.06 -15.00
C GLN A 436 18.35 -1.16 -14.87
N ASP A 437 17.65 -1.55 -15.95
CA ASP A 437 16.76 -2.72 -15.92
C ASP A 437 17.56 -4.02 -15.73
N VAL A 438 18.67 -4.18 -16.43
CA VAL A 438 19.54 -5.36 -16.30
C VAL A 438 19.99 -5.55 -14.84
N THR A 439 20.47 -4.48 -14.21
CA THR A 439 20.97 -4.54 -12.82
C THR A 439 19.87 -4.74 -11.79
N VAL A 440 18.68 -4.20 -12.02
CA VAL A 440 17.51 -4.42 -11.16
C VAL A 440 17.06 -5.88 -11.24
N PHE A 441 16.98 -6.43 -12.45
CA PHE A 441 16.60 -7.84 -12.66
C PHE A 441 17.57 -8.79 -11.95
N MET A 442 18.87 -8.65 -12.19
CA MET A 442 19.88 -9.53 -11.58
C MET A 442 19.82 -9.48 -10.05
N VAL A 443 19.71 -8.29 -9.45
CA VAL A 443 19.67 -8.14 -8.01
C VAL A 443 18.32 -8.60 -7.43
N SER A 444 17.23 -8.54 -8.19
CA SER A 444 15.94 -9.04 -7.74
C SER A 444 15.96 -10.56 -7.45
N GLY A 445 16.75 -11.33 -8.21
CA GLY A 445 17.01 -12.74 -7.92
C GLY A 445 17.95 -12.94 -6.74
N LEU A 446 19.07 -12.21 -6.70
CA LEU A 446 20.06 -12.34 -5.61
C LEU A 446 19.51 -12.02 -4.22
N ARG A 447 18.52 -11.14 -4.11
CA ARG A 447 17.87 -10.77 -2.85
C ARG A 447 16.86 -11.80 -2.33
N LEU A 448 16.47 -12.81 -3.13
CA LEU A 448 15.57 -13.85 -2.67
C LEU A 448 16.24 -14.69 -1.56
N PRO A 449 15.51 -15.01 -0.47
CA PRO A 449 16.06 -15.78 0.64
C PRO A 449 16.13 -17.29 0.30
N LEU A 450 16.76 -17.60 -0.81
CA LEU A 450 16.98 -18.95 -1.33
C LEU A 450 18.48 -19.27 -1.21
N PHE A 451 18.86 -20.18 -0.33
CA PHE A 451 20.27 -20.45 -0.01
C PHE A 451 20.72 -21.84 -0.48
N ASP A 452 19.80 -22.68 -0.95
CA ASP A 452 20.15 -23.99 -1.48
C ASP A 452 20.90 -23.87 -2.82
N PRO A 453 21.85 -24.80 -3.12
CA PRO A 453 22.69 -24.71 -4.31
C PRO A 453 21.92 -24.68 -5.62
N GLU A 454 20.81 -25.44 -5.71
CA GLU A 454 20.00 -25.51 -6.95
C GLU A 454 19.35 -24.15 -7.25
N SER A 455 18.69 -23.55 -6.27
CA SER A 455 18.08 -22.23 -6.43
C SER A 455 19.13 -21.16 -6.75
N ARG A 456 20.30 -21.21 -6.10
CA ARG A 456 21.41 -20.29 -6.42
C ARG A 456 21.93 -20.47 -7.83
N HIS A 457 22.04 -21.71 -8.31
CA HIS A 457 22.42 -21.98 -9.67
C HIS A 457 21.39 -21.43 -10.69
N ILE A 458 20.09 -21.60 -10.43
CA ILE A 458 19.02 -21.03 -11.25
C ILE A 458 19.15 -19.51 -11.33
N ILE A 459 19.28 -18.83 -10.18
CA ILE A 459 19.41 -17.35 -10.09
C ILE A 459 20.67 -16.88 -10.83
N ALA A 460 21.78 -17.56 -10.66
CA ALA A 460 23.04 -17.22 -11.35
C ALA A 460 22.92 -17.39 -12.87
N ASN A 461 22.26 -18.47 -13.31
CA ASN A 461 22.06 -18.76 -14.73
C ASN A 461 21.21 -17.69 -15.43
N ILE A 462 20.05 -17.34 -14.86
CA ILE A 462 19.20 -16.28 -15.46
C ILE A 462 19.88 -14.91 -15.44
N GLY A 463 20.65 -14.60 -14.38
CA GLY A 463 21.46 -13.38 -14.30
C GLY A 463 22.56 -13.33 -15.36
N SER A 464 23.27 -14.44 -15.58
CA SER A 464 24.32 -14.56 -16.61
C SER A 464 23.73 -14.41 -18.02
N GLN A 465 22.64 -15.11 -18.33
CA GLN A 465 21.98 -15.01 -19.64
C GLN A 465 21.57 -13.57 -19.98
N LEU A 466 20.98 -12.86 -19.00
CA LEU A 466 20.57 -11.48 -19.23
C LEU A 466 21.77 -10.54 -19.40
N TYR A 467 22.83 -10.73 -18.58
CA TYR A 467 24.08 -9.96 -18.71
C TYR A 467 24.73 -10.18 -20.06
N GLU A 468 24.88 -11.44 -20.51
CA GLU A 468 25.50 -11.79 -21.80
C GLU A 468 24.75 -11.14 -22.96
N MET A 469 23.41 -11.27 -22.98
CA MET A 469 22.58 -10.60 -23.98
C MET A 469 22.78 -9.08 -24.00
N ALA A 470 22.83 -8.45 -22.82
CA ALA A 470 23.01 -7.00 -22.70
C ALA A 470 24.44 -6.57 -23.12
N ALA A 471 25.45 -7.40 -22.84
CA ALA A 471 26.83 -7.17 -23.27
C ALA A 471 26.97 -7.27 -24.79
N ASP A 472 26.33 -8.24 -25.44
CA ASP A 472 26.28 -8.37 -26.90
C ASP A 472 25.56 -7.17 -27.52
N PHE A 473 24.47 -6.71 -26.95
CA PHE A 473 23.80 -5.48 -27.39
C PHE A 473 24.73 -4.26 -27.25
N ALA A 474 25.40 -4.10 -26.10
CA ALA A 474 26.35 -3.02 -25.87
C ALA A 474 27.47 -3.01 -26.91
N LYS A 475 28.03 -4.20 -27.21
CA LYS A 475 29.08 -4.37 -28.25
C LYS A 475 28.54 -3.97 -29.63
N ALA A 476 27.36 -4.42 -30.00
CA ALA A 476 26.71 -4.07 -31.27
C ALA A 476 26.44 -2.56 -31.40
N GLN A 477 26.15 -1.88 -30.28
CA GLN A 477 25.88 -0.44 -30.22
C GLN A 477 27.12 0.41 -29.92
N GLN A 478 28.31 -0.17 -29.85
CA GLN A 478 29.60 0.50 -29.55
C GLN A 478 29.57 1.22 -28.17
N ASP A 479 28.92 0.64 -27.21
CA ASP A 479 28.81 1.15 -25.84
C ASP A 479 30.00 0.69 -24.98
N HIS A 480 31.12 1.32 -25.13
CA HIS A 480 32.40 0.92 -24.52
C HIS A 480 32.44 1.01 -22.99
N HIS A 481 31.48 1.70 -22.36
CA HIS A 481 31.46 1.87 -20.91
C HIS A 481 30.33 1.09 -20.22
N PHE A 482 29.73 0.14 -20.94
CA PHE A 482 28.67 -0.72 -20.42
C PHE A 482 29.04 -1.39 -19.09
N ASN A 483 30.19 -2.07 -19.02
CA ASN A 483 30.59 -2.80 -17.81
C ASN A 483 30.84 -1.90 -16.60
N LYS A 484 31.32 -0.66 -16.78
CA LYS A 484 31.46 0.29 -15.67
C LYS A 484 30.09 0.70 -15.10
N ARG A 485 29.13 0.96 -15.98
CA ARG A 485 27.77 1.28 -15.56
C ARG A 485 27.08 0.07 -14.94
N MET A 486 27.35 -1.16 -15.43
CA MET A 486 26.89 -2.39 -14.78
C MET A 486 27.39 -2.50 -13.34
N ALA A 487 28.69 -2.25 -13.09
CA ALA A 487 29.25 -2.28 -11.74
C ALA A 487 28.59 -1.24 -10.81
N LEU A 488 28.39 -0.01 -11.29
CA LEU A 488 27.72 1.06 -10.54
C LEU A 488 26.25 0.73 -10.27
N GLY A 489 25.53 0.23 -11.27
CA GLY A 489 24.13 -0.13 -11.18
C GLY A 489 23.89 -1.34 -10.26
N LEU A 490 24.72 -2.38 -10.35
CA LEU A 490 24.68 -3.54 -9.44
C LEU A 490 25.03 -3.12 -8.01
N GLY A 491 26.12 -2.34 -7.81
CA GLY A 491 26.51 -1.83 -6.50
C GLY A 491 25.38 -1.04 -5.84
N ARG A 492 24.75 -0.12 -6.61
CA ARG A 492 23.56 0.61 -6.17
C ARG A 492 22.40 -0.33 -5.80
N SER A 493 22.08 -1.28 -6.67
CA SER A 493 20.92 -2.17 -6.47
C SER A 493 21.12 -3.12 -5.30
N LEU A 494 22.32 -3.71 -5.15
CA LEU A 494 22.67 -4.60 -4.03
C LEU A 494 22.55 -3.87 -2.68
N ILE A 495 23.23 -2.73 -2.53
CA ILE A 495 23.21 -1.97 -1.26
C ILE A 495 21.80 -1.48 -0.95
N THR A 496 21.08 -0.92 -1.92
CA THR A 496 19.73 -0.39 -1.64
C THR A 496 18.69 -1.47 -1.39
N SER A 497 18.92 -2.71 -1.81
CA SER A 497 17.99 -3.83 -1.59
C SER A 497 18.01 -4.32 -0.15
N THR A 498 19.11 -4.13 0.60
CA THR A 498 19.24 -4.56 2.00
C THR A 498 18.18 -3.96 2.92
N ARG A 499 17.66 -2.76 2.62
CA ARG A 499 16.56 -2.14 3.39
C ARG A 499 15.27 -2.99 3.47
N PHE A 500 15.15 -4.03 2.66
CA PHE A 500 14.01 -4.96 2.64
C PHE A 500 14.35 -6.35 3.19
N ILE A 501 15.55 -6.54 3.72
CA ILE A 501 16.06 -7.82 4.18
C ILE A 501 16.40 -7.67 5.67
N LEU A 502 15.73 -8.45 6.52
CA LEU A 502 15.95 -8.43 7.97
C LEU A 502 17.00 -9.45 8.42
N ASP A 503 17.28 -10.47 7.60
CA ASP A 503 18.36 -11.42 7.86
C ASP A 503 19.71 -10.71 7.69
N GLU A 504 20.42 -10.54 8.80
CA GLU A 504 21.71 -9.83 8.84
C GLU A 504 22.77 -10.48 7.96
N SER A 505 22.84 -11.80 7.95
CA SER A 505 23.86 -12.53 7.16
C SER A 505 23.64 -12.30 5.68
N HIS A 506 22.39 -12.40 5.21
CA HIS A 506 22.03 -12.16 3.83
C HIS A 506 22.21 -10.68 3.44
N ALA A 507 21.78 -9.76 4.30
CA ALA A 507 21.96 -8.32 4.06
C ALA A 507 23.44 -7.95 3.98
N ASN A 508 24.28 -8.46 4.90
CA ASN A 508 25.73 -8.27 4.88
C ASN A 508 26.37 -8.82 3.60
N ALA A 509 25.98 -10.03 3.16
CA ALA A 509 26.51 -10.61 1.93
C ALA A 509 26.21 -9.74 0.69
N LEU A 510 25.00 -9.19 0.58
CA LEU A 510 24.64 -8.28 -0.51
C LEU A 510 25.33 -6.93 -0.39
N TYR A 511 25.45 -6.39 0.82
CA TYR A 511 26.16 -5.15 1.07
C TYR A 511 27.63 -5.25 0.66
N GLU A 512 28.32 -6.31 1.08
CA GLU A 512 29.72 -6.57 0.74
C GLU A 512 29.95 -6.71 -0.77
N LYS A 513 29.08 -7.44 -1.47
CA LYS A 513 29.13 -7.53 -2.93
C LYS A 513 28.97 -6.16 -3.59
N GLY A 514 28.00 -5.36 -3.10
CA GLY A 514 27.78 -4.00 -3.61
C GLY A 514 28.96 -3.07 -3.33
N PHE A 515 29.52 -3.12 -2.14
CA PHE A 515 30.69 -2.35 -1.74
C PHE A 515 31.91 -2.74 -2.58
N TYR A 516 32.17 -4.04 -2.73
CA TYR A 516 33.25 -4.58 -3.56
C TYR A 516 33.17 -4.07 -5.02
N LEU A 517 31.99 -4.09 -5.63
CA LEU A 517 31.81 -3.57 -6.99
C LEU A 517 32.15 -2.09 -7.11
N LEU A 518 31.77 -1.29 -6.13
CA LEU A 518 32.09 0.13 -6.11
C LEU A 518 33.58 0.38 -5.91
N GLU A 519 34.27 -0.40 -5.08
CA GLU A 519 35.73 -0.35 -4.94
C GLU A 519 36.40 -0.81 -6.23
N HIS A 520 35.97 -1.92 -6.82
CA HIS A 520 36.55 -2.50 -8.02
C HIS A 520 36.48 -1.54 -9.22
N VAL A 521 35.33 -0.87 -9.41
CA VAL A 521 35.19 0.11 -10.50
C VAL A 521 36.08 1.35 -10.30
N LEU A 522 36.34 1.76 -9.05
CA LEU A 522 37.26 2.85 -8.74
C LEU A 522 38.71 2.49 -9.01
N GLN A 523 39.13 1.29 -8.64
CA GLN A 523 40.51 0.81 -8.89
C GLN A 523 40.82 0.74 -10.39
N HIS A 524 39.80 0.48 -11.22
CA HIS A 524 39.92 0.33 -12.67
C HIS A 524 39.23 1.48 -13.44
N GLN A 525 39.06 2.64 -12.81
CA GLN A 525 38.30 3.75 -13.42
C GLN A 525 38.87 4.22 -14.77
N ASP A 526 40.17 4.18 -14.93
CA ASP A 526 40.86 4.65 -16.16
C ASP A 526 41.14 3.52 -17.16
N SER A 527 40.85 2.25 -16.81
CA SER A 527 40.95 1.13 -17.73
C SER A 527 39.95 1.29 -18.89
N LYS A 528 40.43 1.12 -20.12
CA LYS A 528 39.57 1.12 -21.31
C LYS A 528 38.73 -0.17 -21.40
N ASP A 529 39.30 -1.29 -20.97
CA ASP A 529 38.74 -2.63 -21.08
C ASP A 529 38.33 -3.17 -19.70
N TYR A 530 37.54 -2.38 -18.97
CA TYR A 530 37.01 -2.81 -17.66
C TYR A 530 36.14 -4.05 -17.79
N GLN A 531 36.50 -5.11 -17.06
CA GLN A 531 35.71 -6.35 -16.98
C GLN A 531 34.93 -6.38 -15.67
N LEU A 532 33.64 -6.70 -15.77
CA LEU A 532 32.78 -6.89 -14.59
C LEU A 532 33.16 -8.22 -13.91
N PRO A 533 33.43 -8.26 -12.59
CA PRO A 533 33.69 -9.49 -11.84
C PRO A 533 32.40 -10.28 -11.60
N LEU A 534 31.80 -10.79 -12.69
CA LEU A 534 30.47 -11.40 -12.68
C LEU A 534 30.40 -12.69 -11.86
N LYS A 535 31.45 -13.52 -11.93
CA LYS A 535 31.52 -14.80 -11.20
C LYS A 535 31.47 -14.60 -9.69
N GLU A 536 32.22 -13.62 -9.19
CA GLU A 536 32.27 -13.26 -7.76
C GLU A 536 30.91 -12.73 -7.26
N ILE A 537 30.17 -12.04 -8.12
CA ILE A 537 28.86 -11.49 -7.79
C ILE A 537 27.78 -12.57 -7.76
N LEU A 538 27.79 -13.44 -8.76
CA LEU A 538 26.80 -14.51 -8.89
C LEU A 538 27.12 -15.75 -8.04
N ASN A 539 28.35 -15.86 -7.49
CA ASN A 539 28.85 -17.03 -6.72
C ASN A 539 28.78 -18.34 -7.56
N VAL A 540 29.22 -18.27 -8.83
CA VAL A 540 29.28 -19.44 -9.73
C VAL A 540 30.72 -19.93 -9.87
#